data_c3d63a0b81cefecf519a2acda98f1183
#
_entry.id   c3d63a0b81cefecf519a2acda98f1183
#
_cell.length_a   1.000
_cell.length_b   1.000
_cell.length_c   1.000
_cell.angle_alpha   90.00
_cell.angle_beta   90.00
_cell.angle_gamma   90.00
#
_symmetry.space_group_name_H-M   'P 1'
#
loop_
_entity.id
_entity.type
_entity.pdbx_description
1 polymer ?
#
loop_
_entity_poly.entity_id
_entity_poly.type
_entity_poly.pdbx_seq_one_letter_code
_entity_poly.pdbx_strand_id
1 'polypeptide(L)'
;IAFYRQADGKVAAVLDFCPHRGAALSLGYVEDGLLVCGYHGLKMGEDGKTKEMPLQRVQKFPCMKSFAVEERFGFIWVWPGDKEAANTDLIPHLPWAEDDAWAYGGGVYHIKCDYRLMIDNLMDLTHETYVHASSIGQKEIDESPVQTKVEGDKVFCRRYMENIMAPPFWRTALEGNGLASDTLVDRWQICRFMPPSHVMIDVGVAHAGYGGFDAPKNKKASSTVV
;
A
#
# COMPACT_ATOMS: atom_id res chain seq x y z
N ILE A 1 -15.28 3.85 -8.93
CA ILE A 1 -14.45 4.93 -9.51
C ILE A 1 -13.79 4.38 -10.75
N ALA A 2 -13.87 5.11 -11.87
CA ALA A 2 -13.12 4.82 -13.08
C ALA A 2 -11.82 5.63 -13.09
N PHE A 3 -10.70 4.95 -13.27
CA PHE A 3 -9.37 5.56 -13.43
C PHE A 3 -8.93 5.44 -14.89
N TYR A 4 -8.32 6.49 -15.40
CA TYR A 4 -7.76 6.46 -16.75
C TYR A 4 -6.57 7.43 -16.87
N ARG A 5 -5.75 7.25 -17.92
CA ARG A 5 -4.63 8.17 -18.21
C ARG A 5 -5.05 9.19 -19.25
N GLN A 6 -4.77 10.43 -18.94
CA GLN A 6 -4.94 11.57 -19.84
C GLN A 6 -3.84 11.60 -20.91
N ALA A 7 -3.96 12.50 -21.89
CA ALA A 7 -2.98 12.63 -22.97
C ALA A 7 -1.57 13.04 -22.48
N ASP A 8 -1.48 13.76 -21.36
CA ASP A 8 -0.21 14.13 -20.71
C ASP A 8 0.37 13.03 -19.81
N GLY A 9 -0.27 11.86 -19.77
CA GLY A 9 0.13 10.71 -18.97
C GLY A 9 -0.36 10.73 -17.52
N LYS A 10 -0.93 11.83 -17.01
CA LYS A 10 -1.45 11.90 -15.64
C LYS A 10 -2.71 11.05 -15.47
N VAL A 11 -2.89 10.52 -14.28
CA VAL A 11 -4.10 9.79 -13.92
C VAL A 11 -5.24 10.75 -13.62
N ALA A 12 -6.43 10.40 -14.10
CA ALA A 12 -7.68 11.03 -13.71
C ALA A 12 -8.62 9.98 -13.10
N ALA A 13 -9.50 10.42 -12.21
CA ALA A 13 -10.50 9.58 -11.56
C ALA A 13 -11.86 10.26 -11.56
N VAL A 14 -12.87 9.55 -12.07
CA VAL A 14 -14.25 10.02 -12.12
C VAL A 14 -15.20 8.96 -11.58
N LEU A 15 -16.41 9.37 -11.24
CA LEU A 15 -17.47 8.41 -10.88
C LEU A 15 -17.67 7.44 -12.04
N ASP A 16 -17.65 6.14 -11.75
CA ASP A 16 -17.83 5.07 -12.75
C ASP A 16 -19.29 4.93 -13.16
N PHE A 17 -19.81 5.98 -13.74
CA PHE A 17 -21.20 6.10 -14.15
C PHE A 17 -21.35 7.09 -15.31
N CYS A 18 -21.82 6.60 -16.45
CA CYS A 18 -22.09 7.44 -17.60
C CYS A 18 -23.38 8.24 -17.41
N PRO A 19 -23.37 9.60 -17.47
CA PRO A 19 -24.55 10.42 -17.24
C PRO A 19 -25.65 10.24 -18.30
N HIS A 20 -25.36 9.57 -19.41
CA HIS A 20 -26.35 9.32 -20.48
C HIS A 20 -27.33 8.22 -20.09
N ARG A 21 -26.84 7.01 -19.79
CA ARG A 21 -27.66 5.82 -19.53
C ARG A 21 -27.12 4.91 -18.43
N GLY A 22 -26.24 5.42 -17.56
CA GLY A 22 -25.77 4.70 -16.39
C GLY A 22 -24.75 3.58 -16.64
N ALA A 23 -24.23 3.44 -17.86
CA ALA A 23 -23.21 2.44 -18.13
C ALA A 23 -21.94 2.73 -17.32
N ALA A 24 -21.22 1.68 -16.87
CA ALA A 24 -19.94 1.83 -16.24
C ALA A 24 -18.92 2.39 -17.25
N LEU A 25 -18.28 3.50 -16.89
CA LEU A 25 -17.25 4.14 -17.73
C LEU A 25 -15.97 3.33 -17.79
N SER A 26 -15.68 2.55 -16.74
CA SER A 26 -14.54 1.63 -16.67
C SER A 26 -14.58 0.50 -17.71
N LEU A 27 -15.75 0.23 -18.30
CA LEU A 27 -15.93 -0.72 -19.42
C LEU A 27 -15.73 -0.07 -20.79
N GLY A 28 -15.38 1.22 -20.81
CA GLY A 28 -15.10 1.97 -22.03
C GLY A 28 -13.60 1.92 -22.41
N TYR A 29 -13.15 2.96 -23.07
CA TYR A 29 -11.76 3.10 -23.50
C TYR A 29 -11.31 4.57 -23.43
N VAL A 30 -10.04 4.81 -23.66
CA VAL A 30 -9.47 6.18 -23.69
C VAL A 30 -9.14 6.55 -25.14
N GLU A 31 -9.57 7.73 -25.55
CA GLU A 31 -9.27 8.33 -26.86
C GLU A 31 -8.88 9.78 -26.66
N ASP A 32 -7.72 10.19 -27.16
CA ASP A 32 -7.17 11.55 -27.03
C ASP A 32 -7.18 12.09 -25.58
N GLY A 33 -6.93 11.21 -24.61
CA GLY A 33 -6.91 11.55 -23.19
C GLY A 33 -8.28 11.74 -22.53
N LEU A 34 -9.37 11.45 -23.25
CA LEU A 34 -10.72 11.46 -22.73
C LEU A 34 -11.23 10.04 -22.50
N LEU A 35 -12.01 9.86 -21.44
CA LEU A 35 -12.67 8.58 -21.16
C LEU A 35 -13.94 8.43 -22.00
N VAL A 36 -13.97 7.42 -22.86
CA VAL A 36 -15.08 7.18 -23.80
C VAL A 36 -15.97 6.07 -23.28
N CYS A 37 -17.25 6.38 -23.11
CA CYS A 37 -18.25 5.39 -22.75
C CYS A 37 -18.45 4.38 -23.88
N GLY A 38 -18.24 3.10 -23.62
CA GLY A 38 -18.37 2.02 -24.60
C GLY A 38 -19.79 1.80 -25.13
N TYR A 39 -20.82 2.45 -24.52
CA TYR A 39 -22.20 2.23 -24.93
C TYR A 39 -22.62 3.16 -26.08
N HIS A 40 -22.36 4.49 -25.98
CA HIS A 40 -22.79 5.44 -27.02
C HIS A 40 -21.70 6.48 -27.38
N GLY A 41 -20.45 6.27 -26.99
CA GLY A 41 -19.35 7.13 -27.38
C GLY A 41 -19.31 8.50 -26.67
N LEU A 42 -20.01 8.66 -25.53
CA LEU A 42 -19.88 9.88 -24.73
C LEU A 42 -18.42 10.01 -24.24
N LYS A 43 -17.78 11.16 -24.50
CA LYS A 43 -16.42 11.45 -24.05
C LYS A 43 -16.45 12.36 -22.81
N MET A 44 -15.76 11.93 -21.76
CA MET A 44 -15.68 12.62 -20.47
C MET A 44 -14.26 13.04 -20.15
N GLY A 45 -14.14 14.27 -19.65
CA GLY A 45 -12.87 14.82 -19.16
C GLY A 45 -12.62 14.52 -17.68
N GLU A 46 -11.41 14.84 -17.23
CA GLU A 46 -10.91 14.68 -15.85
C GLU A 46 -11.71 15.52 -14.82
N ASP A 47 -12.38 16.53 -15.29
CA ASP A 47 -13.26 17.40 -14.50
C ASP A 47 -14.68 16.81 -14.31
N GLY A 48 -14.96 15.63 -14.87
CA GLY A 48 -16.26 15.00 -14.84
C GLY A 48 -17.29 15.58 -15.82
N LYS A 49 -16.87 16.51 -16.68
CA LYS A 49 -17.77 17.11 -17.69
C LYS A 49 -17.75 16.31 -18.98
N THR A 50 -18.93 16.19 -19.57
CA THR A 50 -19.05 15.65 -20.94
C THR A 50 -18.43 16.66 -21.92
N LYS A 51 -17.40 16.24 -22.65
CA LYS A 51 -16.72 17.04 -23.67
C LYS A 51 -17.36 16.86 -25.04
N GLU A 52 -17.77 15.63 -25.35
CA GLU A 52 -18.37 15.27 -26.64
C GLU A 52 -19.44 14.19 -26.46
N MET A 53 -20.47 14.24 -27.27
CA MET A 53 -21.48 13.19 -27.37
C MET A 53 -21.99 13.14 -28.81
N PRO A 54 -21.86 12.00 -29.49
CA PRO A 54 -22.36 11.85 -30.85
C PRO A 54 -23.84 12.21 -30.97
N LEU A 55 -24.18 13.05 -31.93
CA LEU A 55 -25.56 13.47 -32.30
C LEU A 55 -26.35 14.17 -31.17
N GLN A 56 -25.72 14.58 -30.06
CA GLN A 56 -26.41 15.23 -28.94
C GLN A 56 -25.63 16.47 -28.43
N ARG A 57 -26.35 17.39 -27.76
CA ARG A 57 -25.74 18.59 -27.16
C ARG A 57 -25.16 18.25 -25.78
N VAL A 58 -23.89 18.50 -25.58
CA VAL A 58 -23.16 18.18 -24.33
C VAL A 58 -23.66 18.96 -23.11
N GLN A 59 -24.20 20.17 -23.29
CA GLN A 59 -24.72 21.01 -22.19
C GLN A 59 -25.92 20.41 -21.45
N LYS A 60 -26.51 19.34 -21.97
CA LYS A 60 -27.63 18.65 -21.33
C LYS A 60 -27.18 17.58 -20.32
N PHE A 61 -25.90 17.24 -20.31
CA PHE A 61 -25.40 16.22 -19.38
C PHE A 61 -24.92 16.84 -18.08
N PRO A 62 -25.25 16.24 -16.93
CA PRO A 62 -24.72 16.71 -15.64
C PRO A 62 -23.21 16.49 -15.58
N CYS A 63 -22.54 17.34 -14.78
CA CYS A 63 -21.15 17.10 -14.38
C CYS A 63 -21.12 15.93 -13.41
N MET A 64 -20.30 14.95 -13.69
CA MET A 64 -20.09 13.79 -12.81
C MET A 64 -19.03 14.11 -11.76
N LYS A 65 -19.10 13.46 -10.61
CA LYS A 65 -18.07 13.61 -9.58
C LYS A 65 -16.71 13.18 -10.12
N SER A 66 -15.73 14.09 -10.03
CA SER A 66 -14.31 13.77 -10.19
C SER A 66 -13.62 13.73 -8.83
N PHE A 67 -12.50 13.05 -8.74
CA PHE A 67 -11.75 12.83 -7.50
C PHE A 67 -10.35 13.42 -7.65
N ALA A 68 -9.80 13.93 -6.55
CA ALA A 68 -8.38 14.24 -6.52
C ALA A 68 -7.58 12.94 -6.50
N VAL A 69 -6.54 12.90 -7.30
CA VAL A 69 -5.61 11.75 -7.40
C VAL A 69 -4.18 12.24 -7.34
N GLU A 70 -3.31 11.41 -6.77
CA GLU A 70 -1.88 11.61 -6.70
C GLU A 70 -1.18 10.31 -7.08
N GLU A 71 -0.15 10.36 -7.92
CA GLU A 71 0.74 9.23 -8.19
C GLU A 71 2.00 9.39 -7.36
N ARG A 72 2.20 8.50 -6.39
CA ARG A 72 3.33 8.55 -5.49
C ARG A 72 3.69 7.16 -4.97
N PHE A 73 4.97 6.87 -4.86
CA PHE A 73 5.48 5.61 -4.32
C PHE A 73 5.01 4.35 -5.10
N GLY A 74 4.78 4.47 -6.41
CA GLY A 74 4.26 3.36 -7.24
C GLY A 74 2.77 3.09 -7.11
N PHE A 75 2.03 3.92 -6.35
CA PHE A 75 0.58 3.82 -6.17
C PHE A 75 -0.17 5.01 -6.76
N ILE A 76 -1.42 4.77 -7.11
CA ILE A 76 -2.40 5.80 -7.42
C ILE A 76 -3.26 6.01 -6.18
N TRP A 77 -3.09 7.14 -5.52
CA TRP A 77 -3.87 7.54 -4.35
C TRP A 77 -5.09 8.32 -4.79
N VAL A 78 -6.24 8.02 -4.21
CA VAL A 78 -7.49 8.71 -4.51
C VAL A 78 -8.10 9.27 -3.24
N TRP A 79 -8.55 10.52 -3.32
CA TRP A 79 -9.29 11.17 -2.25
C TRP A 79 -10.80 11.02 -2.52
N PRO A 80 -11.53 10.21 -1.74
CA PRO A 80 -12.95 9.93 -2.01
C PRO A 80 -13.90 11.06 -1.55
N GLY A 81 -13.39 11.98 -0.73
CA GLY A 81 -14.14 13.10 -0.17
C GLY A 81 -14.33 14.28 -1.13
N ASP A 82 -14.49 15.47 -0.55
CA ASP A 82 -14.49 16.73 -1.30
C ASP A 82 -13.09 16.98 -1.87
N LYS A 83 -13.02 17.24 -3.16
CA LYS A 83 -11.76 17.45 -3.89
C LYS A 83 -10.93 18.59 -3.33
N GLU A 84 -11.60 19.68 -2.88
CA GLU A 84 -10.95 20.86 -2.31
C GLU A 84 -10.35 20.58 -0.91
N ALA A 85 -10.78 19.50 -0.25
CA ALA A 85 -10.24 19.06 1.04
C ALA A 85 -9.14 18.02 0.91
N ALA A 86 -8.73 17.67 -0.31
CA ALA A 86 -7.68 16.68 -0.53
C ALA A 86 -6.35 17.14 0.09
N ASN A 87 -5.73 16.24 0.86
CA ASN A 87 -4.46 16.52 1.53
C ASN A 87 -3.45 15.40 1.24
N THR A 88 -2.44 15.70 0.46
CA THR A 88 -1.38 14.76 0.08
C THR A 88 -0.44 14.40 1.24
N ASP A 89 -0.42 15.17 2.33
CA ASP A 89 0.37 14.84 3.53
C ASP A 89 -0.17 13.62 4.28
N LEU A 90 -1.40 13.21 3.98
CA LEU A 90 -2.00 11.99 4.53
C LEU A 90 -1.57 10.72 3.78
N ILE A 91 -0.90 10.85 2.64
CA ILE A 91 -0.35 9.70 1.93
C ILE A 91 0.76 9.08 2.78
N PRO A 92 0.71 7.77 3.08
CA PRO A 92 1.77 7.10 3.82
C PRO A 92 3.13 7.29 3.17
N HIS A 93 4.14 7.60 3.97
CA HIS A 93 5.51 7.75 3.47
C HIS A 93 6.16 6.38 3.26
N LEU A 94 6.49 6.05 2.01
CA LEU A 94 7.07 4.78 1.57
C LEU A 94 8.44 5.03 0.90
N PRO A 95 9.46 5.44 1.67
CA PRO A 95 10.72 5.97 1.11
C PRO A 95 11.50 4.94 0.30
N TRP A 96 11.34 3.65 0.58
CA TRP A 96 12.00 2.58 -0.17
C TRP A 96 11.52 2.47 -1.63
N ALA A 97 10.32 2.94 -1.95
CA ALA A 97 9.81 2.94 -3.32
C ALA A 97 10.50 3.96 -4.24
N GLU A 98 11.27 4.89 -3.65
CA GLU A 98 12.04 5.93 -4.34
C GLU A 98 13.56 5.77 -4.13
N ASP A 99 14.01 4.72 -3.45
CA ASP A 99 15.42 4.45 -3.13
C ASP A 99 15.92 3.23 -3.92
N ASP A 100 16.81 3.45 -4.88
CA ASP A 100 17.40 2.42 -5.74
C ASP A 100 18.12 1.28 -4.98
N ALA A 101 18.40 1.48 -3.69
CA ALA A 101 18.95 0.42 -2.83
C ALA A 101 17.90 -0.62 -2.40
N TRP A 102 16.63 -0.41 -2.74
CA TRP A 102 15.52 -1.31 -2.42
C TRP A 102 14.90 -1.90 -3.68
N ALA A 103 14.58 -3.18 -3.62
CA ALA A 103 13.70 -3.81 -4.60
C ALA A 103 12.29 -3.87 -4.04
N TYR A 104 11.28 -3.54 -4.83
CA TYR A 104 9.89 -3.68 -4.45
C TYR A 104 9.09 -4.39 -5.53
N GLY A 105 8.00 -5.01 -5.11
CA GLY A 105 7.03 -5.64 -5.97
C GLY A 105 5.73 -5.81 -5.19
N GLY A 106 4.70 -6.21 -5.85
CA GLY A 106 3.41 -6.37 -5.18
C GLY A 106 2.38 -7.09 -6.02
N GLY A 107 1.19 -7.22 -5.45
CA GLY A 107 0.06 -7.84 -6.10
C GLY A 107 -1.24 -7.45 -5.40
N VAL A 108 -2.35 -7.85 -6.00
CA VAL A 108 -3.68 -7.66 -5.44
C VAL A 108 -4.22 -9.01 -5.01
N TYR A 109 -4.64 -9.10 -3.74
CA TYR A 109 -5.26 -10.28 -3.18
C TYR A 109 -6.70 -9.96 -2.80
N HIS A 110 -7.66 -10.63 -3.42
CA HIS A 110 -9.06 -10.50 -3.05
C HIS A 110 -9.42 -11.49 -1.93
N ILE A 111 -9.65 -10.96 -0.73
CA ILE A 111 -10.00 -11.77 0.45
C ILE A 111 -11.47 -11.53 0.77
N LYS A 112 -12.26 -12.60 0.84
CA LYS A 112 -13.71 -12.56 1.09
C LYS A 112 -14.00 -12.46 2.59
N CYS A 113 -13.63 -11.33 3.20
CA CYS A 113 -13.93 -11.04 4.61
C CYS A 113 -14.15 -9.54 4.83
N ASP A 114 -14.57 -9.17 6.03
CA ASP A 114 -14.56 -7.78 6.47
C ASP A 114 -13.10 -7.31 6.59
N TYR A 115 -12.79 -6.11 6.09
CA TYR A 115 -11.42 -5.58 6.07
C TYR A 115 -10.80 -5.45 7.48
N ARG A 116 -11.61 -5.30 8.51
CA ARG A 116 -11.15 -5.22 9.91
C ARG A 116 -10.49 -6.51 10.38
N LEU A 117 -10.94 -7.67 9.87
CA LEU A 117 -10.31 -8.96 10.18
C LEU A 117 -8.89 -9.05 9.61
N MET A 118 -8.64 -8.39 8.48
CA MET A 118 -7.27 -8.27 7.94
C MET A 118 -6.40 -7.37 8.81
N ILE A 119 -6.95 -6.24 9.28
CA ILE A 119 -6.24 -5.36 10.20
C ILE A 119 -5.91 -6.10 11.50
N ASP A 120 -6.88 -6.80 12.09
CA ASP A 120 -6.68 -7.60 13.31
C ASP A 120 -5.57 -8.63 13.13
N ASN A 121 -5.57 -9.37 12.01
CA ASN A 121 -4.53 -10.37 11.71
C ASN A 121 -3.15 -9.73 11.54
N LEU A 122 -3.05 -8.64 10.77
CA LEU A 122 -1.77 -7.99 10.46
C LEU A 122 -1.17 -7.24 11.67
N MET A 123 -2.00 -6.82 12.62
CA MET A 123 -1.58 -6.17 13.85
C MET A 123 -1.30 -7.14 15.00
N ASP A 124 -1.68 -8.41 14.85
CA ASP A 124 -1.40 -9.46 15.83
C ASP A 124 -0.02 -10.10 15.57
N LEU A 125 0.91 -9.90 16.47
CA LEU A 125 2.25 -10.50 16.45
C LEU A 125 2.34 -11.83 17.23
N THR A 126 1.22 -12.36 17.74
CA THR A 126 1.26 -13.52 18.63
C THR A 126 1.10 -14.86 17.90
N HIS A 127 0.55 -14.87 16.71
CA HIS A 127 0.26 -16.09 15.95
C HIS A 127 1.47 -16.68 15.18
N GLU A 128 2.55 -15.92 15.04
CA GLU A 128 3.64 -16.23 14.10
C GLU A 128 4.34 -17.57 14.41
N THR A 129 4.59 -17.86 15.68
CA THR A 129 5.26 -19.12 16.10
C THR A 129 4.48 -20.35 15.65
N TYR A 130 3.16 -20.24 15.59
CA TYR A 130 2.27 -21.36 15.27
C TYR A 130 1.90 -21.41 13.79
N VAL A 131 1.40 -20.30 13.24
CA VAL A 131 0.90 -20.23 11.86
C VAL A 131 2.04 -20.17 10.85
N HIS A 132 3.15 -19.50 11.20
CA HIS A 132 4.31 -19.29 10.33
C HIS A 132 5.56 -20.07 10.78
N ALA A 133 5.40 -21.18 11.48
CA ALA A 133 6.48 -21.96 12.07
C ALA A 133 7.59 -22.38 11.09
N SER A 134 7.23 -22.62 9.81
CA SER A 134 8.18 -23.08 8.79
C SER A 134 9.01 -21.95 8.13
N SER A 135 8.70 -20.68 8.40
CA SER A 135 9.32 -19.54 7.70
C SER A 135 9.88 -18.49 8.65
N ILE A 136 9.02 -17.71 9.28
CA ILE A 136 9.39 -16.59 10.16
C ILE A 136 9.16 -16.88 11.64
N GLY A 137 8.40 -17.94 11.97
CA GLY A 137 8.13 -18.36 13.35
C GLY A 137 9.41 -18.87 14.05
N GLN A 138 9.53 -18.61 15.34
CA GLN A 138 10.58 -19.12 16.21
C GLN A 138 10.17 -18.97 17.68
N LYS A 139 10.80 -19.77 18.57
CA LYS A 139 10.41 -19.84 19.98
C LYS A 139 10.59 -18.52 20.72
N GLU A 140 11.62 -17.75 20.38
CA GLU A 140 11.94 -16.47 21.01
C GLU A 140 10.84 -15.42 20.83
N ILE A 141 9.94 -15.62 19.84
CA ILE A 141 8.74 -14.79 19.64
C ILE A 141 7.82 -14.89 20.87
N ASP A 142 7.58 -16.09 21.37
CA ASP A 142 6.68 -16.32 22.51
C ASP A 142 7.26 -15.79 23.84
N GLU A 143 8.59 -15.70 23.92
CA GLU A 143 9.32 -15.25 25.09
C GLU A 143 9.49 -13.72 25.13
N SER A 144 9.21 -13.03 24.00
CA SER A 144 9.44 -11.61 23.85
C SER A 144 8.14 -10.80 23.91
N PRO A 145 8.06 -9.77 24.77
CA PRO A 145 6.83 -9.01 24.95
C PRO A 145 6.47 -8.16 23.73
N VAL A 146 5.17 -8.09 23.43
CA VAL A 146 4.61 -7.13 22.48
C VAL A 146 4.33 -5.81 23.20
N GLN A 147 4.78 -4.73 22.61
CA GLN A 147 4.52 -3.36 23.07
C GLN A 147 3.50 -2.71 22.13
N THR A 148 2.38 -2.25 22.68
CA THR A 148 1.38 -1.49 21.93
C THR A 148 1.44 -0.03 22.33
N LYS A 149 1.46 0.87 21.34
CA LYS A 149 1.48 2.32 21.56
C LYS A 149 0.59 3.04 20.54
N VAL A 150 -0.13 4.05 21.02
CA VAL A 150 -0.86 4.99 20.17
C VAL A 150 -0.05 6.28 20.06
N GLU A 151 0.19 6.72 18.84
CA GLU A 151 0.93 7.96 18.53
C GLU A 151 0.10 8.79 17.54
N GLY A 152 -0.59 9.81 18.04
CA GLY A 152 -1.56 10.58 17.27
C GLY A 152 -2.75 9.71 16.86
N ASP A 153 -2.95 9.56 15.55
CA ASP A 153 -3.98 8.71 14.94
C ASP A 153 -3.47 7.30 14.59
N LYS A 154 -2.21 6.99 14.88
CA LYS A 154 -1.55 5.72 14.51
C LYS A 154 -1.45 4.78 15.68
N VAL A 155 -1.61 3.49 15.42
CA VAL A 155 -1.41 2.42 16.39
C VAL A 155 -0.20 1.60 15.99
N PHE A 156 0.68 1.33 16.94
CA PHE A 156 1.87 0.50 16.76
C PHE A 156 1.80 -0.73 17.62
N CYS A 157 2.13 -1.89 17.05
CA CYS A 157 2.49 -3.11 17.77
C CYS A 157 3.95 -3.41 17.45
N ARG A 158 4.79 -3.50 18.49
CA ARG A 158 6.24 -3.65 18.33
C ARG A 158 6.75 -4.80 19.17
N ARG A 159 7.70 -5.54 18.61
CA ARG A 159 8.50 -6.55 19.31
C ARG A 159 9.95 -6.44 18.90
N TYR A 160 10.83 -6.55 19.87
CA TYR A 160 12.26 -6.58 19.66
C TYR A 160 12.85 -7.80 20.36
N MET A 161 13.74 -8.51 19.69
CA MET A 161 14.41 -9.70 20.16
C MET A 161 15.89 -9.51 19.95
N GLU A 162 16.68 -9.61 21.01
CA GLU A 162 18.11 -9.35 20.95
C GLU A 162 18.91 -10.64 21.11
N ASN A 163 20.05 -10.74 20.43
CA ASN A 163 21.00 -11.85 20.54
C ASN A 163 20.37 -13.24 20.30
N ILE A 164 19.56 -13.37 19.27
CA ILE A 164 18.90 -14.61 18.87
C ILE A 164 19.48 -15.15 17.56
N MET A 165 19.26 -16.42 17.28
CA MET A 165 19.54 -16.96 15.94
C MET A 165 18.45 -16.55 14.98
N ALA A 166 18.82 -16.14 13.76
CA ALA A 166 17.84 -15.80 12.73
C ALA A 166 17.02 -17.04 12.30
N PRO A 167 15.69 -16.94 12.13
CA PRO A 167 14.91 -18.03 11.55
C PRO A 167 15.22 -18.22 10.06
N PRO A 168 14.82 -19.34 9.44
CA PRO A 168 15.24 -19.72 8.08
C PRO A 168 15.10 -18.63 7.04
N PHE A 169 13.97 -17.94 7.01
CA PHE A 169 13.73 -16.84 6.07
C PHE A 169 14.78 -15.73 6.19
N TRP A 170 15.07 -15.28 7.41
CA TRP A 170 16.02 -14.21 7.63
C TRP A 170 17.48 -14.62 7.44
N ARG A 171 17.83 -15.92 7.62
CA ARG A 171 19.14 -16.43 7.22
C ARG A 171 19.35 -16.30 5.72
N THR A 172 18.36 -16.74 4.92
CA THR A 172 18.40 -16.61 3.46
C THR A 172 18.51 -15.14 3.03
N ALA A 173 17.78 -14.24 3.70
CA ALA A 173 17.84 -12.81 3.39
C ALA A 173 19.21 -12.19 3.73
N LEU A 174 19.83 -12.58 4.83
CA LEU A 174 21.20 -12.15 5.20
C LEU A 174 22.21 -12.61 4.13
N GLU A 175 22.17 -13.90 3.76
CA GLU A 175 23.04 -14.48 2.72
C GLU A 175 22.85 -13.79 1.38
N GLY A 176 21.60 -13.50 0.99
CA GLY A 176 21.28 -12.75 -0.22
C GLY A 176 21.87 -11.34 -0.24
N ASN A 177 22.07 -10.75 0.93
CA ASN A 177 22.74 -9.45 1.10
C ASN A 177 24.27 -9.59 1.32
N GLY A 178 24.85 -10.78 1.17
CA GLY A 178 26.27 -11.04 1.40
C GLY A 178 26.70 -10.97 2.87
N LEU A 179 25.75 -11.18 3.81
CA LEU A 179 26.00 -11.14 5.24
C LEU A 179 26.06 -12.55 5.82
N ALA A 180 26.82 -12.72 6.91
CA ALA A 180 26.86 -13.99 7.63
C ALA A 180 25.48 -14.31 8.25
N SER A 181 25.02 -15.55 8.09
CA SER A 181 23.70 -16.01 8.54
C SER A 181 23.74 -16.92 9.79
N ASP A 182 24.95 -17.35 10.19
CA ASP A 182 25.21 -18.23 11.33
C ASP A 182 25.62 -17.49 12.61
N THR A 183 25.39 -16.20 12.65
CA THR A 183 25.70 -15.31 13.79
C THR A 183 24.43 -14.90 14.51
N LEU A 184 24.59 -14.42 15.76
CA LEU A 184 23.49 -13.83 16.51
C LEU A 184 23.02 -12.52 15.86
N VAL A 185 21.72 -12.30 15.92
CA VAL A 185 21.05 -11.13 15.36
C VAL A 185 20.14 -10.47 16.39
N ASP A 186 19.90 -9.18 16.18
CA ASP A 186 18.81 -8.43 16.78
C ASP A 186 17.67 -8.37 15.76
N ARG A 187 16.50 -8.86 16.14
CA ARG A 187 15.30 -8.92 15.29
C ARG A 187 14.27 -7.92 15.75
N TRP A 188 13.58 -7.29 14.80
CA TRP A 188 12.45 -6.41 15.09
C TRP A 188 11.22 -6.78 14.26
N GLN A 189 10.07 -6.41 14.83
CA GLN A 189 8.77 -6.46 14.19
C GLN A 189 8.02 -5.19 14.60
N ILE A 190 7.65 -4.38 13.64
CA ILE A 190 6.96 -3.11 13.85
C ILE A 190 5.75 -3.07 12.94
N CYS A 191 4.57 -3.36 13.48
CA CYS A 191 3.31 -3.20 12.78
C CYS A 191 2.73 -1.83 13.09
N ARG A 192 2.32 -1.11 12.07
CA ARG A 192 1.74 0.22 12.17
C ARG A 192 0.40 0.24 11.46
N PHE A 193 -0.65 0.55 12.17
CA PHE A 193 -1.97 0.80 11.60
C PHE A 193 -2.20 2.30 11.45
N MET A 194 -2.63 2.71 10.29
CA MET A 194 -3.02 4.08 9.94
C MET A 194 -4.46 4.03 9.43
N PRO A 195 -5.43 4.55 10.22
CA PRO A 195 -6.83 4.55 9.81
C PRO A 195 -7.06 5.21 8.44
N PRO A 196 -8.06 4.75 7.67
CA PRO A 196 -9.02 3.70 8.04
C PRO A 196 -8.59 2.27 7.72
N SER A 197 -7.54 2.05 6.90
CA SER A 197 -7.26 0.71 6.34
C SER A 197 -5.79 0.43 6.00
N HIS A 198 -4.88 1.34 6.28
CA HIS A 198 -3.47 1.12 5.96
C HIS A 198 -2.76 0.41 7.10
N VAL A 199 -2.16 -0.74 6.81
CA VAL A 199 -1.26 -1.44 7.72
C VAL A 199 0.11 -1.52 7.07
N MET A 200 1.14 -1.18 7.83
CA MET A 200 2.53 -1.30 7.41
C MET A 200 3.26 -2.19 8.40
N ILE A 201 3.95 -3.20 7.90
CA ILE A 201 4.73 -4.14 8.70
C ILE A 201 6.19 -3.98 8.31
N ASP A 202 6.98 -3.43 9.20
CA ASP A 202 8.42 -3.29 9.06
C ASP A 202 9.11 -4.35 9.94
N VAL A 203 9.84 -5.25 9.30
CA VAL A 203 10.44 -6.41 9.93
C VAL A 203 11.87 -6.61 9.44
N GLY A 204 12.71 -7.19 10.28
CA GLY A 204 14.08 -7.46 9.87
C GLY A 204 14.94 -8.05 10.96
N VAL A 205 16.18 -8.30 10.56
CA VAL A 205 17.28 -8.72 11.44
C VAL A 205 18.53 -7.92 11.13
N ALA A 206 19.30 -7.62 12.15
CA ALA A 206 20.65 -7.06 12.02
C ALA A 206 21.63 -7.93 12.82
N HIS A 207 22.90 -7.95 12.46
CA HIS A 207 23.90 -8.57 13.31
C HIS A 207 23.84 -7.97 14.71
N ALA A 208 23.92 -8.81 15.72
CA ALA A 208 23.80 -8.40 17.12
C ALA A 208 24.78 -7.29 17.49
N GLY A 209 24.31 -6.32 18.28
CA GLY A 209 25.12 -5.19 18.73
C GLY A 209 25.25 -4.03 17.73
N TYR A 210 24.60 -4.08 16.57
CA TYR A 210 24.59 -2.98 15.59
C TYR A 210 23.35 -2.09 15.67
N GLY A 211 22.49 -2.25 16.70
CA GLY A 211 21.35 -1.38 16.95
C GLY A 211 20.02 -1.86 16.31
N GLY A 212 19.93 -3.12 15.90
CA GLY A 212 18.68 -3.72 15.39
C GLY A 212 18.08 -2.95 14.22
N PHE A 213 16.89 -2.38 14.40
CA PHE A 213 16.22 -1.57 13.38
C PHE A 213 17.08 -0.42 12.83
N ASP A 214 17.82 0.26 13.71
CA ASP A 214 18.66 1.41 13.34
C ASP A 214 20.04 1.00 12.79
N ALA A 215 20.32 -0.29 12.68
CA ALA A 215 21.57 -0.79 12.13
C ALA A 215 21.82 -0.26 10.71
N PRO A 216 23.08 -0.04 10.30
CA PRO A 216 23.41 0.37 8.94
C PRO A 216 23.01 -0.70 7.93
N LYS A 217 22.65 -0.30 6.69
CA LYS A 217 22.15 -1.19 5.62
C LYS A 217 23.04 -2.41 5.37
N ASN A 218 24.36 -2.26 5.46
CA ASN A 218 25.34 -3.34 5.28
C ASN A 218 25.49 -4.28 6.48
N LYS A 219 24.62 -4.21 7.48
CA LYS A 219 24.59 -5.05 8.68
C LYS A 219 23.23 -5.65 8.94
N LYS A 220 22.26 -5.43 8.06
CA LYS A 220 20.89 -5.89 8.24
C LYS A 220 20.25 -6.43 6.96
N ALA A 221 19.24 -7.25 7.14
CA ALA A 221 18.25 -7.59 6.12
C ALA A 221 16.87 -7.22 6.65
N SER A 222 16.08 -6.51 5.85
CA SER A 222 14.76 -6.03 6.27
C SER A 222 13.78 -6.04 5.11
N SER A 223 12.51 -6.09 5.46
CA SER A 223 11.38 -6.01 4.52
C SER A 223 10.30 -5.14 5.12
N THR A 224 9.61 -4.41 4.27
CA THR A 224 8.40 -3.70 4.66
C THR A 224 7.26 -4.13 3.75
N VAL A 225 6.13 -4.49 4.35
CA VAL A 225 4.88 -4.84 3.67
C VAL A 225 3.88 -3.73 3.96
N VAL A 226 3.12 -3.32 2.94
CA VAL A 226 2.10 -2.26 3.03
C VAL A 226 0.80 -2.80 2.47
#